data_e157c0c9ac19bcc02c07a6a011f5c89a
#
_entry.id   e157c0c9ac19bcc02c07a6a011f5c89a
#
_cell.length_a   1.000
_cell.length_b   1.000
_cell.length_c   1.000
_cell.angle_alpha   90.00
_cell.angle_beta   90.00
_cell.angle_gamma   90.00
#
_symmetry.space_group_name_H-M   'P 1'
#
loop_
_entity.id
_entity.type
_entity.pdbx_description
1 polymer ?
#
loop_
_entity_poly.entity_id
_entity_poly.type
_entity_poly.pdbx_seq_one_letter_code
_entity_poly.pdbx_strand_id
1 'polypeptide(L)'
;MIQVLHGLGEHAGRYERFATACNAERIAVVAHNHRGHGHVEEFGHYADHDGWANVIADVLQVRQHIADRFPKVPVVLLGHSMGSYIAQSFVMRHGGNNHALILSASTYAPRGQLRAGHLCAQLLTALTGGQRVNSFLNHSGLGKFNERFKPARTKFDWLSRDEAEVDRYIQDPLCGGDFSNKLWADLTGGLLEITSRDAAATVRQDLPILILGGERDPVGGTIGLTLLADVYRKTGHDDVTLKLYPEGRHEMLNETNRDAVTRDVIEWIQNKMGSA
;
A
#
# COMPACT_ATOMS: atom_id res chain seq x y z
N MET A 1 11.00 15.03 -2.33
CA MET A 1 9.72 14.94 -1.57
C MET A 1 9.16 13.54 -1.68
N ILE A 2 8.45 13.05 -0.67
CA ILE A 2 7.76 11.74 -0.69
C ILE A 2 6.26 11.99 -0.65
N GLN A 3 5.50 11.40 -1.57
CA GLN A 3 4.05 11.27 -1.48
C GLN A 3 3.72 9.89 -0.95
N VAL A 4 3.04 9.80 0.21
CA VAL A 4 2.71 8.56 0.90
C VAL A 4 1.25 8.18 0.67
N LEU A 5 1.04 6.92 0.32
CA LEU A 5 -0.27 6.26 0.17
C LEU A 5 -0.38 5.16 1.23
N HIS A 6 -1.27 5.36 2.18
CA HIS A 6 -1.46 4.46 3.33
C HIS A 6 -2.21 3.16 2.98
N GLY A 7 -2.20 2.20 3.89
CA GLY A 7 -2.86 0.90 3.76
C GLY A 7 -4.36 0.90 4.05
N LEU A 8 -4.98 -0.27 3.91
CA LEU A 8 -6.38 -0.48 4.24
C LEU A 8 -6.58 -0.48 5.76
N GLY A 9 -7.57 0.27 6.25
CA GLY A 9 -7.89 0.35 7.66
C GLY A 9 -6.88 1.13 8.49
N GLU A 10 -6.20 2.09 7.88
CA GLU A 10 -5.34 3.05 8.54
C GLU A 10 -5.51 4.45 7.94
N HIS A 11 -4.69 5.41 8.32
CA HIS A 11 -4.76 6.80 7.86
C HIS A 11 -3.39 7.47 7.78
N ALA A 12 -3.32 8.61 7.09
CA ALA A 12 -2.09 9.36 6.83
C ALA A 12 -1.31 9.77 8.10
N GLY A 13 -1.99 10.04 9.21
CA GLY A 13 -1.37 10.44 10.49
C GLY A 13 -0.40 9.40 11.06
N ARG A 14 -0.56 8.12 10.74
CA ARG A 14 0.34 7.05 11.20
C ARG A 14 1.76 7.14 10.62
N TYR A 15 1.96 7.98 9.63
CA TYR A 15 3.27 8.22 9.01
C TYR A 15 4.04 9.41 9.61
N GLU A 16 3.53 10.03 10.69
CA GLU A 16 4.15 11.21 11.33
C GLU A 16 5.58 10.94 11.77
N ARG A 17 5.87 9.80 12.42
CA ARG A 17 7.22 9.41 12.84
C ARG A 17 8.17 9.29 11.65
N PHE A 18 7.74 8.61 10.59
CA PHE A 18 8.50 8.49 9.35
C PHE A 18 8.73 9.86 8.70
N ALA A 19 7.70 10.69 8.62
CA ALA A 19 7.80 12.04 8.08
C ALA A 19 8.77 12.92 8.88
N THR A 20 8.75 12.82 10.22
CA THR A 20 9.68 13.53 11.09
C THR A 20 11.13 13.14 10.82
N ALA A 21 11.41 11.84 10.67
CA ALA A 21 12.75 11.35 10.32
C ALA A 21 13.18 11.82 8.92
N CYS A 22 12.28 11.76 7.93
CA CYS A 22 12.55 12.28 6.59
C CYS A 22 12.84 13.80 6.59
N ASN A 23 12.08 14.57 7.37
CA ASN A 23 12.26 16.02 7.47
C ASN A 23 13.62 16.40 8.10
N ALA A 24 14.13 15.60 9.04
CA ALA A 24 15.47 15.78 9.60
C ALA A 24 16.57 15.65 8.51
N GLU A 25 16.31 14.84 7.48
CA GLU A 25 17.16 14.65 6.30
C GLU A 25 16.75 15.55 5.11
N ARG A 26 15.98 16.62 5.37
CA ARG A 26 15.50 17.60 4.37
C ARG A 26 14.63 16.99 3.26
N ILE A 27 13.97 15.88 3.54
CA ILE A 27 13.02 15.23 2.63
C ILE A 27 11.60 15.53 3.14
N ALA A 28 10.87 16.40 2.44
CA ALA A 28 9.48 16.69 2.78
C ALA A 28 8.56 15.49 2.48
N VAL A 29 7.54 15.29 3.31
CA VAL A 29 6.55 14.23 3.15
C VAL A 29 5.16 14.82 3.04
N VAL A 30 4.38 14.33 2.09
CA VAL A 30 2.96 14.62 1.92
C VAL A 30 2.19 13.31 1.96
N ALA A 31 1.18 13.25 2.80
CA ALA A 31 0.25 12.12 2.87
C ALA A 31 -1.19 12.63 2.89
N HIS A 32 -2.11 11.87 2.32
CA HIS A 32 -3.55 12.16 2.39
C HIS A 32 -4.30 10.91 2.81
N ASN A 33 -5.48 11.08 3.38
CA ASN A 33 -6.38 9.97 3.62
C ASN A 33 -7.07 9.58 2.30
N HIS A 34 -7.02 8.30 1.97
CA HIS A 34 -7.81 7.77 0.86
C HIS A 34 -9.30 7.89 1.18
N ARG A 35 -10.14 8.04 0.13
CA ARG A 35 -11.60 7.98 0.32
C ARG A 35 -12.00 6.75 1.09
N GLY A 36 -13.02 6.86 1.93
CA GLY A 36 -13.43 5.79 2.84
C GLY A 36 -12.49 5.55 4.02
N HIS A 37 -11.50 6.44 4.28
CA HIS A 37 -10.56 6.35 5.40
C HIS A 37 -10.36 7.69 6.09
N GLY A 38 -9.94 7.65 7.36
CA GLY A 38 -9.79 8.85 8.18
C GLY A 38 -11.13 9.42 8.66
N HIS A 39 -11.19 10.73 8.84
CA HIS A 39 -12.41 11.43 9.26
C HIS A 39 -13.37 11.64 8.09
N VAL A 40 -14.15 10.62 7.75
CA VAL A 40 -15.14 10.63 6.68
C VAL A 40 -16.47 10.08 7.16
N GLU A 41 -17.59 10.49 6.55
CA GLU A 41 -18.93 9.99 6.89
C GLU A 41 -19.11 8.52 6.49
N GLU A 42 -18.56 8.12 5.34
CA GLU A 42 -18.67 6.77 4.80
C GLU A 42 -17.35 5.99 4.95
N PHE A 43 -16.99 5.65 6.19
CA PHE A 43 -15.83 4.80 6.44
C PHE A 43 -15.97 3.43 5.78
N GLY A 44 -14.89 2.94 5.19
CA GLY A 44 -14.86 1.60 4.57
C GLY A 44 -15.58 1.50 3.22
N HIS A 45 -15.89 2.65 2.57
CA HIS A 45 -16.51 2.70 1.25
C HIS A 45 -15.81 3.72 0.34
N TYR A 46 -15.42 3.31 -0.87
CA TYR A 46 -14.73 4.25 -1.77
C TYR A 46 -15.72 5.18 -2.50
N ALA A 47 -16.70 4.60 -3.17
CA ALA A 47 -17.76 5.27 -3.92
C ALA A 47 -18.77 4.23 -4.44
N ASP A 48 -19.99 4.67 -4.78
CA ASP A 48 -21.01 3.82 -5.41
C ASP A 48 -20.60 3.39 -6.82
N HIS A 49 -19.85 4.23 -7.54
CA HIS A 49 -19.37 3.99 -8.90
C HIS A 49 -17.88 4.29 -9.00
N ASP A 50 -17.18 3.46 -9.81
CA ASP A 50 -15.78 3.69 -10.19
C ASP A 50 -14.82 3.92 -9.02
N GLY A 51 -15.05 3.25 -7.87
CA GLY A 51 -14.33 3.51 -6.63
C GLY A 51 -12.81 3.42 -6.78
N TRP A 52 -12.29 2.41 -7.49
CA TRP A 52 -10.85 2.28 -7.75
C TRP A 52 -10.30 3.42 -8.62
N ALA A 53 -11.00 3.77 -9.70
CA ALA A 53 -10.59 4.87 -10.58
C ALA A 53 -10.59 6.21 -9.83
N ASN A 54 -11.59 6.42 -8.98
CA ASN A 54 -11.69 7.61 -8.14
C ASN A 54 -10.54 7.71 -7.11
N VAL A 55 -10.15 6.60 -6.47
CA VAL A 55 -8.96 6.56 -5.58
C VAL A 55 -7.69 6.98 -6.34
N ILE A 56 -7.50 6.49 -7.57
CA ILE A 56 -6.35 6.86 -8.39
C ILE A 56 -6.40 8.34 -8.81
N ALA A 57 -7.59 8.86 -9.12
CA ALA A 57 -7.80 10.27 -9.44
C ALA A 57 -7.49 11.19 -8.24
N ASP A 58 -7.82 10.77 -7.01
CA ASP A 58 -7.44 11.51 -5.79
C ASP A 58 -5.92 11.61 -5.63
N VAL A 59 -5.18 10.52 -5.90
CA VAL A 59 -3.71 10.54 -5.90
C VAL A 59 -3.18 11.54 -6.91
N LEU A 60 -3.79 11.60 -8.10
CA LEU A 60 -3.42 12.58 -9.14
C LEU A 60 -3.68 14.02 -8.70
N GLN A 61 -4.81 14.30 -8.04
CA GLN A 61 -5.11 15.64 -7.53
C GLN A 61 -4.08 16.09 -6.49
N VAL A 62 -3.71 15.20 -5.55
CA VAL A 62 -2.65 15.49 -4.58
C VAL A 62 -1.31 15.71 -5.28
N ARG A 63 -0.98 14.92 -6.30
CA ARG A 63 0.22 15.10 -7.12
C ARG A 63 0.24 16.45 -7.85
N GLN A 64 -0.88 16.89 -8.41
CA GLN A 64 -1.01 18.20 -9.07
C GLN A 64 -0.81 19.32 -8.05
N HIS A 65 -1.44 19.25 -6.88
CA HIS A 65 -1.24 20.21 -5.80
C HIS A 65 0.25 20.31 -5.37
N ILE A 66 0.95 19.17 -5.28
CA ILE A 66 2.39 19.16 -5.01
C ILE A 66 3.15 19.87 -6.14
N ALA A 67 2.85 19.56 -7.41
CA ALA A 67 3.53 20.14 -8.55
C ALA A 67 3.33 21.65 -8.67
N ASP A 68 2.12 22.14 -8.40
CA ASP A 68 1.79 23.57 -8.43
C ASP A 68 2.54 24.34 -7.34
N ARG A 69 2.66 23.74 -6.14
CA ARG A 69 3.30 24.39 -4.99
C ARG A 69 4.82 24.24 -5.00
N PHE A 70 5.32 23.16 -5.58
CA PHE A 70 6.74 22.78 -5.60
C PHE A 70 7.18 22.29 -7.00
N PRO A 71 7.14 23.13 -8.03
CA PRO A 71 7.18 22.71 -9.43
C PRO A 71 8.47 22.03 -9.88
N LYS A 72 9.55 22.13 -9.10
CA LYS A 72 10.86 21.55 -9.46
C LYS A 72 11.32 20.47 -8.49
N VAL A 73 10.47 20.13 -7.52
CA VAL A 73 10.86 19.13 -6.51
C VAL A 73 10.57 17.74 -7.03
N PRO A 74 11.59 16.86 -7.09
CA PRO A 74 11.38 15.47 -7.46
C PRO A 74 10.50 14.74 -6.44
N VAL A 75 9.55 13.93 -6.92
CA VAL A 75 8.59 13.22 -6.07
C VAL A 75 8.80 11.73 -6.16
N VAL A 76 9.06 11.12 -5.01
CA VAL A 76 9.05 9.68 -4.79
C VAL A 76 7.65 9.27 -4.33
N LEU A 77 7.08 8.23 -4.93
CA LEU A 77 5.79 7.68 -4.52
C LEU A 77 6.03 6.48 -3.60
N LEU A 78 5.54 6.54 -2.37
CA LEU A 78 5.59 5.44 -1.42
C LEU A 78 4.18 4.93 -1.17
N GLY A 79 3.93 3.64 -1.42
CA GLY A 79 2.69 2.98 -1.06
C GLY A 79 2.91 1.83 -0.09
N HIS A 80 2.08 1.74 0.95
CA HIS A 80 2.08 0.64 1.90
C HIS A 80 0.83 -0.21 1.73
N SER A 81 0.98 -1.54 1.68
CA SER A 81 -0.14 -2.49 1.60
C SER A 81 -1.10 -2.12 0.46
N MET A 82 -2.38 -1.84 0.73
CA MET A 82 -3.34 -1.31 -0.24
C MET A 82 -2.78 -0.09 -1.00
N GLY A 83 -2.13 0.84 -0.30
CA GLY A 83 -1.47 1.99 -0.91
C GLY A 83 -0.40 1.61 -1.92
N SER A 84 0.26 0.44 -1.78
CA SER A 84 1.21 -0.07 -2.76
C SER A 84 0.54 -0.52 -4.06
N TYR A 85 -0.69 -1.02 -3.97
CA TYR A 85 -1.48 -1.38 -5.16
C TYR A 85 -2.01 -0.14 -5.87
N ILE A 86 -2.43 0.87 -5.09
CA ILE A 86 -2.81 2.18 -5.60
C ILE A 86 -1.61 2.84 -6.29
N ALA A 87 -0.41 2.79 -5.68
CA ALA A 87 0.82 3.33 -6.27
C ALA A 87 1.17 2.65 -7.60
N GLN A 88 1.07 1.32 -7.68
CA GLN A 88 1.29 0.58 -8.93
C GLN A 88 0.27 0.99 -10.01
N SER A 89 -1.04 1.01 -9.70
CA SER A 89 -2.06 1.46 -10.64
C SER A 89 -1.84 2.91 -11.09
N PHE A 90 -1.42 3.79 -10.16
CA PHE A 90 -1.09 5.18 -10.47
C PHE A 90 0.07 5.32 -11.45
N VAL A 91 1.21 4.63 -11.22
CA VAL A 91 2.36 4.74 -12.13
C VAL A 91 2.10 4.08 -13.48
N MET A 92 1.27 3.04 -13.54
CA MET A 92 0.83 2.40 -14.78
C MET A 92 -0.03 3.33 -15.64
N ARG A 93 -0.87 4.17 -15.03
CA ARG A 93 -1.78 5.10 -15.71
C ARG A 93 -1.19 6.49 -15.93
N HIS A 94 -0.34 6.97 -15.01
CA HIS A 94 0.13 8.36 -14.94
C HIS A 94 1.66 8.46 -14.78
N GLY A 95 2.42 7.50 -15.28
CA GLY A 95 3.82 7.21 -14.98
C GLY A 95 4.87 8.30 -15.18
N GLY A 96 4.57 9.42 -15.90
CA GLY A 96 5.59 10.34 -16.39
C GLY A 96 6.40 11.12 -15.33
N ASN A 97 5.84 11.40 -14.15
CA ASN A 97 6.40 12.36 -13.19
C ASN A 97 6.80 11.77 -11.83
N ASN A 98 7.15 10.49 -11.79
CA ASN A 98 7.68 9.86 -10.58
C ASN A 98 9.20 9.71 -10.70
N HIS A 99 9.96 10.15 -9.68
CA HIS A 99 11.40 9.95 -9.62
C HIS A 99 11.78 8.56 -9.15
N ALA A 100 10.97 7.99 -8.26
CA ALA A 100 11.12 6.63 -7.79
C ALA A 100 9.80 6.11 -7.24
N LEU A 101 9.69 4.78 -7.12
CA LEU A 101 8.55 4.06 -6.57
C LEU A 101 9.00 3.19 -5.39
N ILE A 102 8.31 3.30 -4.26
CA ILE A 102 8.55 2.46 -3.09
C ILE A 102 7.28 1.68 -2.77
N LEU A 103 7.38 0.36 -2.78
CA LEU A 103 6.29 -0.58 -2.51
C LEU A 103 6.58 -1.33 -1.21
N SER A 104 5.92 -0.89 -0.13
CA SER A 104 6.03 -1.49 1.21
C SER A 104 4.93 -2.51 1.43
N ALA A 105 5.28 -3.70 1.90
CA ALA A 105 4.34 -4.78 2.24
C ALA A 105 3.33 -5.09 1.12
N SER A 106 3.81 -5.09 -0.12
CA SER A 106 3.05 -5.40 -1.32
C SER A 106 2.98 -6.91 -1.58
N THR A 107 2.35 -7.31 -2.67
CA THR A 107 2.35 -8.71 -3.11
C THR A 107 2.10 -8.82 -4.61
N TYR A 108 2.48 -9.96 -5.18
CA TYR A 108 2.05 -10.41 -6.48
C TYR A 108 1.22 -11.68 -6.32
N ALA A 109 -0.10 -11.51 -6.23
CA ALA A 109 -1.01 -12.62 -5.95
C ALA A 109 -1.40 -13.40 -7.21
N PRO A 110 -1.70 -14.72 -7.11
CA PRO A 110 -2.17 -15.52 -8.25
C PRO A 110 -3.49 -14.97 -8.83
N ARG A 111 -3.54 -14.69 -10.14
CA ARG A 111 -4.72 -14.10 -10.80
C ARG A 111 -5.99 -14.94 -10.63
N GLY A 112 -5.89 -16.28 -10.58
CA GLY A 112 -7.05 -17.15 -10.36
C GLY A 112 -7.72 -16.89 -9.01
N GLN A 113 -6.92 -16.73 -7.96
CA GLN A 113 -7.40 -16.39 -6.62
C GLN A 113 -8.04 -15.00 -6.58
N LEU A 114 -7.41 -14.01 -7.20
CA LEU A 114 -7.94 -12.65 -7.31
C LEU A 114 -9.28 -12.62 -8.08
N ARG A 115 -9.39 -13.37 -9.18
CA ARG A 115 -10.65 -13.48 -9.95
C ARG A 115 -11.78 -14.07 -9.12
N ALA A 116 -11.50 -15.14 -8.37
CA ALA A 116 -12.51 -15.76 -7.50
C ALA A 116 -12.97 -14.78 -6.40
N GLY A 117 -12.04 -14.08 -5.74
CA GLY A 117 -12.36 -13.08 -4.74
C GLY A 117 -13.16 -11.91 -5.32
N HIS A 118 -12.76 -11.40 -6.49
CA HIS A 118 -13.45 -10.32 -7.18
C HIS A 118 -14.89 -10.70 -7.57
N LEU A 119 -15.08 -11.87 -8.17
CA LEU A 119 -16.42 -12.36 -8.53
C LEU A 119 -17.32 -12.54 -7.30
N CYS A 120 -16.76 -13.06 -6.20
CA CYS A 120 -17.49 -13.17 -4.94
C CYS A 120 -17.92 -11.79 -4.41
N ALA A 121 -17.03 -10.82 -4.40
CA ALA A 121 -17.33 -9.46 -3.94
C ALA A 121 -18.35 -8.77 -4.86
N GLN A 122 -18.26 -8.94 -6.18
CA GLN A 122 -19.24 -8.43 -7.14
C GLN A 122 -20.63 -9.05 -6.94
N LEU A 123 -20.69 -10.37 -6.74
CA LEU A 123 -21.95 -11.08 -6.50
C LEU A 123 -22.61 -10.60 -5.21
N LEU A 124 -21.86 -10.48 -4.12
CA LEU A 124 -22.38 -9.94 -2.86
C LEU A 124 -22.83 -8.48 -3.00
N THR A 125 -22.10 -7.66 -3.75
CA THR A 125 -22.49 -6.28 -4.08
C THR A 125 -23.84 -6.26 -4.79
N ALA A 126 -24.04 -7.11 -5.80
CA ALA A 126 -25.27 -7.16 -6.58
C ALA A 126 -26.47 -7.71 -5.77
N LEU A 127 -26.25 -8.70 -4.92
CA LEU A 127 -27.33 -9.36 -4.17
C LEU A 127 -27.72 -8.62 -2.88
N THR A 128 -26.76 -7.99 -2.21
CA THR A 128 -26.99 -7.42 -0.86
C THR A 128 -26.80 -5.91 -0.77
N GLY A 129 -26.25 -5.29 -1.81
CA GLY A 129 -25.96 -3.86 -1.89
C GLY A 129 -24.48 -3.55 -1.68
N GLY A 130 -24.00 -2.48 -2.37
CA GLY A 130 -22.60 -2.09 -2.42
C GLY A 130 -22.06 -1.58 -1.08
N GLN A 131 -22.85 -0.80 -0.35
CA GLN A 131 -22.48 -0.21 0.95
C GLN A 131 -22.58 -1.22 2.12
N ARG A 132 -23.21 -2.38 1.89
CA ARG A 132 -23.30 -3.41 2.93
C ARG A 132 -21.93 -3.94 3.30
N VAL A 133 -21.72 -4.11 4.60
CA VAL A 133 -20.58 -4.80 5.19
C VAL A 133 -20.89 -6.30 5.25
N ASN A 134 -19.96 -7.11 4.76
CA ASN A 134 -20.07 -8.56 4.79
C ASN A 134 -18.92 -9.18 5.59
N SER A 135 -19.25 -9.86 6.69
CA SER A 135 -18.25 -10.46 7.58
C SER A 135 -17.39 -11.52 6.89
N PHE A 136 -17.95 -12.25 5.90
CA PHE A 136 -17.17 -13.23 5.13
C PHE A 136 -16.08 -12.56 4.30
N LEU A 137 -16.38 -11.45 3.59
CA LEU A 137 -15.38 -10.71 2.83
C LEU A 137 -14.31 -10.11 3.74
N ASN A 138 -14.71 -9.46 4.83
CA ASN A 138 -13.76 -8.87 5.79
C ASN A 138 -12.87 -9.93 6.45
N HIS A 139 -13.45 -11.06 6.86
CA HIS A 139 -12.65 -12.16 7.41
C HIS A 139 -11.72 -12.79 6.37
N SER A 140 -12.18 -13.01 5.15
CA SER A 140 -11.37 -13.60 4.07
C SER A 140 -10.25 -12.66 3.60
N GLY A 141 -10.48 -11.33 3.66
CA GLY A 141 -9.52 -10.32 3.28
C GLY A 141 -8.46 -10.07 4.36
N LEU A 142 -8.87 -9.80 5.60
CA LEU A 142 -7.97 -9.41 6.68
C LEU A 142 -7.94 -10.38 7.86
N GLY A 143 -9.07 -10.98 8.20
CA GLY A 143 -9.21 -11.78 9.42
C GLY A 143 -8.32 -13.02 9.47
N LYS A 144 -7.95 -13.59 8.33
CA LYS A 144 -7.08 -14.77 8.23
C LYS A 144 -5.60 -14.48 8.49
N PHE A 145 -5.17 -13.24 8.35
CA PHE A 145 -3.74 -12.90 8.45
C PHE A 145 -3.18 -13.23 9.83
N ASN A 146 -3.99 -13.04 10.88
CA ASN A 146 -3.57 -13.32 12.25
C ASN A 146 -3.46 -14.82 12.61
N GLU A 147 -3.99 -15.71 11.77
CA GLU A 147 -3.95 -17.16 12.02
C GLU A 147 -2.51 -17.72 12.08
N ARG A 148 -1.58 -17.08 11.37
CA ARG A 148 -0.15 -17.44 11.36
C ARG A 148 0.58 -17.13 12.67
N PHE A 149 -0.04 -16.30 13.55
CA PHE A 149 0.59 -15.80 14.78
C PHE A 149 -0.06 -16.36 16.04
N LYS A 150 -0.76 -17.49 15.93
CA LYS A 150 -1.36 -18.16 17.09
C LYS A 150 -0.30 -18.85 17.97
N PRO A 151 -0.43 -18.79 19.33
CA PRO A 151 -1.46 -18.07 20.06
C PRO A 151 -1.29 -16.54 19.93
N ALA A 152 -2.33 -15.84 19.49
CA ALA A 152 -2.31 -14.42 19.26
C ALA A 152 -2.80 -13.66 20.51
N ARG A 153 -2.18 -12.51 20.82
CA ARG A 153 -2.60 -11.61 21.90
C ARG A 153 -3.83 -10.81 21.50
N THR A 154 -3.88 -10.36 20.24
CA THR A 154 -4.94 -9.54 19.67
C THR A 154 -5.37 -10.02 18.29
N LYS A 155 -6.32 -9.33 17.66
CA LYS A 155 -6.73 -9.58 16.25
C LYS A 155 -5.74 -9.01 15.22
N PHE A 156 -4.77 -8.21 15.66
CA PHE A 156 -3.90 -7.39 14.82
C PHE A 156 -2.41 -7.65 15.02
N ASP A 157 -2.05 -8.73 15.71
CA ASP A 157 -0.64 -9.08 15.94
C ASP A 157 0.13 -9.32 14.62
N TRP A 158 -0.57 -9.59 13.53
CA TRP A 158 0.01 -9.72 12.20
C TRP A 158 0.61 -8.41 11.66
N LEU A 159 0.23 -7.25 12.23
CA LEU A 159 0.74 -5.94 11.80
C LEU A 159 2.19 -5.72 12.20
N SER A 160 2.55 -6.01 13.45
CA SER A 160 3.88 -5.75 13.99
C SER A 160 4.21 -6.70 15.15
N ARG A 161 5.50 -6.91 15.40
CA ARG A 161 6.02 -7.53 16.64
C ARG A 161 6.03 -6.57 17.82
N ASP A 162 6.00 -5.27 17.56
CA ASP A 162 5.91 -4.25 18.61
C ASP A 162 4.47 -4.18 19.13
N GLU A 163 4.26 -4.76 20.32
CA GLU A 163 2.94 -4.81 20.96
C GLU A 163 2.36 -3.42 21.21
N ALA A 164 3.21 -2.43 21.51
CA ALA A 164 2.76 -1.06 21.75
C ALA A 164 2.25 -0.40 20.46
N GLU A 165 2.83 -0.73 19.29
CA GLU A 165 2.31 -0.27 17.99
C GLU A 165 0.98 -0.93 17.65
N VAL A 166 0.83 -2.24 17.94
CA VAL A 166 -0.43 -2.94 17.77
C VAL A 166 -1.51 -2.35 18.68
N ASP A 167 -1.18 -2.04 19.94
CA ASP A 167 -2.12 -1.43 20.88
C ASP A 167 -2.53 -0.01 20.45
N ARG A 168 -1.59 0.79 19.92
CA ARG A 168 -1.91 2.10 19.32
C ARG A 168 -2.88 1.96 18.15
N TYR A 169 -2.65 0.99 17.26
CA TYR A 169 -3.57 0.73 16.16
C TYR A 169 -4.99 0.37 16.63
N ILE A 170 -5.09 -0.46 17.67
CA ILE A 170 -6.39 -0.89 18.25
C ILE A 170 -7.12 0.27 18.92
N GLN A 171 -6.38 1.17 19.58
CA GLN A 171 -6.94 2.32 20.30
C GLN A 171 -7.31 3.49 19.38
N ASP A 172 -6.77 3.51 18.16
CA ASP A 172 -7.04 4.58 17.21
C ASP A 172 -8.41 4.37 16.53
N PRO A 173 -9.38 5.29 16.73
CA PRO A 173 -10.71 5.16 16.13
C PRO A 173 -10.73 5.26 14.60
N LEU A 174 -9.64 5.70 13.98
CA LEU A 174 -9.47 5.80 12.53
C LEU A 174 -8.78 4.57 11.94
N CYS A 175 -8.44 3.58 12.77
CA CYS A 175 -7.80 2.34 12.36
C CYS A 175 -8.73 1.13 12.49
N GLY A 176 -8.48 0.10 11.70
CA GLY A 176 -9.31 -1.10 11.66
C GLY A 176 -10.61 -0.88 10.91
N GLY A 177 -11.70 -1.37 11.50
CA GLY A 177 -13.05 -1.26 10.93
C GLY A 177 -13.39 -2.34 9.91
N ASP A 178 -14.60 -2.25 9.42
CA ASP A 178 -15.18 -3.15 8.42
C ASP A 178 -15.38 -2.41 7.09
N PHE A 179 -15.19 -3.14 5.99
CA PHE A 179 -15.22 -2.58 4.64
C PHE A 179 -16.43 -3.10 3.87
N SER A 180 -16.99 -2.23 3.04
CA SER A 180 -18.17 -2.52 2.23
C SER A 180 -17.89 -3.56 1.15
N ASN A 181 -18.95 -4.24 0.69
CA ASN A 181 -18.86 -5.15 -0.45
C ASN A 181 -18.24 -4.49 -1.67
N LYS A 182 -18.65 -3.23 -1.93
CA LYS A 182 -18.16 -2.47 -3.09
C LYS A 182 -16.68 -2.14 -2.97
N LEU A 183 -16.19 -1.76 -1.77
CA LEU A 183 -14.76 -1.54 -1.56
C LEU A 183 -13.96 -2.82 -1.88
N TRP A 184 -14.41 -3.99 -1.41
CA TRP A 184 -13.75 -5.26 -1.73
C TRP A 184 -13.79 -5.58 -3.22
N ALA A 185 -14.90 -5.29 -3.91
CA ALA A 185 -15.00 -5.46 -5.36
C ALA A 185 -14.04 -4.52 -6.10
N ASP A 186 -13.98 -3.24 -5.70
CA ASP A 186 -13.09 -2.25 -6.30
C ASP A 186 -11.60 -2.58 -6.06
N LEU A 187 -11.24 -2.92 -4.83
CA LEU A 187 -9.86 -3.30 -4.47
C LEU A 187 -9.40 -4.55 -5.23
N THR A 188 -10.23 -5.61 -5.24
CA THR A 188 -9.86 -6.85 -5.95
C THR A 188 -9.84 -6.66 -7.47
N GLY A 189 -10.69 -5.78 -8.02
CA GLY A 189 -10.65 -5.35 -9.41
C GLY A 189 -9.36 -4.60 -9.75
N GLY A 190 -8.96 -3.67 -8.91
CA GLY A 190 -7.69 -2.96 -9.03
C GLY A 190 -6.47 -3.88 -8.95
N LEU A 191 -6.51 -4.87 -8.03
CA LEU A 191 -5.46 -5.90 -7.96
C LEU A 191 -5.38 -6.73 -9.25
N LEU A 192 -6.51 -7.09 -9.85
CA LEU A 192 -6.53 -7.80 -11.15
C LEU A 192 -5.95 -6.97 -12.29
N GLU A 193 -6.17 -5.65 -12.27
CA GLU A 193 -5.61 -4.72 -13.24
C GLU A 193 -4.08 -4.71 -13.20
N ILE A 194 -3.50 -4.51 -12.01
CA ILE A 194 -2.05 -4.40 -11.85
C ILE A 194 -1.30 -5.73 -11.90
N THR A 195 -1.99 -6.87 -11.69
CA THR A 195 -1.36 -8.18 -11.59
C THR A 195 -1.24 -8.84 -12.97
N SER A 196 -0.38 -8.29 -13.83
CA SER A 196 0.02 -8.92 -15.08
C SER A 196 1.38 -8.38 -15.53
N ARG A 197 2.09 -9.13 -16.39
CA ARG A 197 3.33 -8.65 -17.00
C ARG A 197 3.08 -7.47 -17.94
N ASP A 198 1.98 -7.51 -18.67
CA ASP A 198 1.61 -6.43 -19.60
C ASP A 198 1.36 -5.12 -18.84
N ALA A 199 0.68 -5.19 -17.70
CA ALA A 199 0.49 -4.02 -16.83
C ALA A 199 1.84 -3.50 -16.29
N ALA A 200 2.70 -4.37 -15.75
CA ALA A 200 4.02 -3.96 -15.27
C ALA A 200 4.89 -3.36 -16.39
N ALA A 201 4.78 -3.85 -17.63
CA ALA A 201 5.51 -3.33 -18.78
C ALA A 201 5.09 -1.91 -19.20
N THR A 202 3.92 -1.41 -18.74
CA THR A 202 3.51 -0.01 -19.00
C THR A 202 4.24 0.99 -18.11
N VAL A 203 4.85 0.55 -17.02
CA VAL A 203 5.66 1.39 -16.14
C VAL A 203 6.97 1.75 -16.84
N ARG A 204 7.40 2.99 -16.72
CA ARG A 204 8.64 3.49 -17.29
C ARG A 204 9.83 2.65 -16.80
N GLN A 205 10.61 2.07 -17.71
CA GLN A 205 11.64 1.08 -17.39
C GLN A 205 12.81 1.64 -16.57
N ASP A 206 13.10 2.93 -16.73
CA ASP A 206 14.14 3.66 -15.99
C ASP A 206 13.68 4.17 -14.61
N LEU A 207 12.43 3.87 -14.20
CA LEU A 207 11.91 4.22 -12.88
C LEU A 207 12.59 3.35 -11.81
N PRO A 208 13.35 3.93 -10.86
CA PRO A 208 13.89 3.18 -9.74
C PRO A 208 12.76 2.64 -8.85
N ILE A 209 12.81 1.35 -8.51
CA ILE A 209 11.79 0.68 -7.70
C ILE A 209 12.42 0.04 -6.46
N LEU A 210 11.96 0.43 -5.27
CA LEU A 210 12.25 -0.26 -4.02
C LEU A 210 11.03 -1.07 -3.60
N ILE A 211 11.22 -2.38 -3.44
CA ILE A 211 10.22 -3.28 -2.87
C ILE A 211 10.73 -3.72 -1.51
N LEU A 212 9.96 -3.48 -0.44
CA LEU A 212 10.37 -3.83 0.90
C LEU A 212 9.23 -4.47 1.71
N GLY A 213 9.60 -5.30 2.68
CA GLY A 213 8.61 -5.89 3.60
C GLY A 213 9.20 -6.92 4.53
N GLY A 214 8.40 -7.37 5.46
CA GLY A 214 8.76 -8.41 6.42
C GLY A 214 8.68 -9.82 5.82
N GLU A 215 9.62 -10.69 6.18
CA GLU A 215 9.60 -12.09 5.73
C GLU A 215 8.38 -12.86 6.27
N ARG A 216 7.87 -12.44 7.44
CA ARG A 216 6.71 -13.05 8.11
C ARG A 216 5.39 -12.37 7.76
N ASP A 217 5.39 -11.38 6.87
CA ASP A 217 4.17 -10.69 6.43
C ASP A 217 3.18 -11.70 5.79
N PRO A 218 1.96 -11.84 6.34
CA PRO A 218 0.97 -12.79 5.81
C PRO A 218 0.37 -12.35 4.47
N VAL A 219 0.52 -11.09 4.06
CA VAL A 219 -0.01 -10.55 2.80
C VAL A 219 0.87 -10.97 1.62
N GLY A 220 2.16 -10.70 1.68
CA GLY A 220 3.10 -11.03 0.62
C GLY A 220 4.25 -11.90 1.11
N GLY A 221 4.87 -11.46 2.19
CA GLY A 221 6.07 -12.07 2.74
C GLY A 221 7.18 -12.21 1.70
N THR A 222 8.11 -13.10 1.95
CA THR A 222 9.23 -13.35 1.01
C THR A 222 8.75 -13.72 -0.39
N ILE A 223 7.76 -14.61 -0.49
CA ILE A 223 7.33 -15.14 -1.80
C ILE A 223 6.66 -14.06 -2.64
N GLY A 224 5.67 -13.36 -2.09
CA GLY A 224 4.91 -12.35 -2.84
C GLY A 224 5.77 -11.17 -3.28
N LEU A 225 6.70 -10.72 -2.41
CA LEU A 225 7.60 -9.61 -2.71
C LEU A 225 8.67 -10.00 -3.74
N THR A 226 9.21 -11.23 -3.66
CA THR A 226 10.16 -11.74 -4.66
C THR A 226 9.50 -11.87 -6.03
N LEU A 227 8.28 -12.43 -6.09
CA LEU A 227 7.53 -12.54 -7.35
C LEU A 227 7.26 -11.15 -7.96
N LEU A 228 6.91 -10.16 -7.13
CA LEU A 228 6.68 -8.80 -7.59
C LEU A 228 7.96 -8.18 -8.17
N ALA A 229 9.09 -8.32 -7.49
CA ALA A 229 10.39 -7.85 -7.98
C ALA A 229 10.79 -8.53 -9.31
N ASP A 230 10.55 -9.83 -9.41
CA ASP A 230 10.84 -10.61 -10.62
C ASP A 230 9.97 -10.18 -11.81
N VAL A 231 8.70 -9.81 -11.56
CA VAL A 231 7.82 -9.30 -12.61
C VAL A 231 8.39 -8.01 -13.19
N TYR A 232 8.76 -7.04 -12.36
CA TYR A 232 9.37 -5.79 -12.82
C TYR A 232 10.69 -6.03 -13.56
N ARG A 233 11.59 -6.86 -13.03
CA ARG A 233 12.86 -7.20 -13.70
C ARG A 233 12.63 -7.85 -15.06
N LYS A 234 11.67 -8.78 -15.17
CA LYS A 234 11.32 -9.48 -16.42
C LYS A 234 10.61 -8.59 -17.45
N THR A 235 10.16 -7.42 -17.07
CA THR A 235 9.58 -6.41 -17.97
C THR A 235 10.58 -5.30 -18.33
N GLY A 236 11.86 -5.47 -18.02
CA GLY A 236 12.93 -4.59 -18.46
C GLY A 236 13.29 -3.46 -17.48
N HIS A 237 12.86 -3.55 -16.22
CA HIS A 237 13.28 -2.59 -15.19
C HIS A 237 14.62 -3.05 -14.60
N ASP A 238 15.68 -2.31 -14.88
CA ASP A 238 17.03 -2.64 -14.40
C ASP A 238 17.28 -2.22 -12.96
N ASP A 239 16.60 -1.18 -12.48
CA ASP A 239 16.78 -0.64 -11.13
C ASP A 239 15.67 -1.09 -10.17
N VAL A 240 15.65 -2.38 -9.85
CA VAL A 240 14.70 -2.98 -8.88
C VAL A 240 15.45 -3.51 -7.68
N THR A 241 15.32 -2.81 -6.56
CA THR A 241 15.85 -3.21 -5.25
C THR A 241 14.78 -3.99 -4.48
N LEU A 242 15.10 -5.19 -3.99
CA LEU A 242 14.27 -5.94 -3.05
C LEU A 242 14.96 -5.97 -1.68
N LYS A 243 14.26 -5.51 -0.64
CA LYS A 243 14.74 -5.54 0.75
C LYS A 243 13.76 -6.28 1.65
N LEU A 244 14.19 -7.43 2.16
CA LEU A 244 13.43 -8.26 3.08
C LEU A 244 13.99 -8.09 4.49
N TYR A 245 13.11 -7.96 5.47
CA TYR A 245 13.49 -7.83 6.88
C TYR A 245 13.15 -9.12 7.63
N PRO A 246 14.18 -9.80 8.18
CA PRO A 246 14.00 -11.04 8.94
C PRO A 246 13.01 -10.85 10.09
N GLU A 247 12.11 -11.84 10.26
CA GLU A 247 11.06 -11.87 11.29
C GLU A 247 10.07 -10.68 11.24
N GLY A 248 10.27 -9.69 10.35
CA GLY A 248 9.36 -8.55 10.19
C GLY A 248 7.96 -9.00 9.76
N ARG A 249 6.94 -8.34 10.30
CA ARG A 249 5.54 -8.54 9.94
C ARG A 249 5.11 -7.49 8.90
N HIS A 250 3.86 -7.09 8.90
CA HIS A 250 3.28 -6.29 7.81
C HIS A 250 3.75 -4.83 7.79
N GLU A 251 3.75 -4.15 8.94
CA GLU A 251 3.99 -2.71 9.03
C GLU A 251 5.45 -2.39 9.36
N MET A 252 6.35 -2.45 8.39
CA MET A 252 7.78 -2.29 8.62
C MET A 252 8.18 -0.92 9.21
N LEU A 253 7.43 0.15 8.94
CA LEU A 253 7.65 1.47 9.54
C LEU A 253 7.14 1.57 10.99
N ASN A 254 6.44 0.55 11.48
CA ASN A 254 5.92 0.39 12.84
C ASN A 254 6.45 -0.89 13.51
N GLU A 255 7.48 -1.53 12.96
CA GLU A 255 8.09 -2.73 13.50
C GLU A 255 9.11 -2.41 14.62
N THR A 256 9.57 -3.44 15.32
CA THR A 256 10.61 -3.30 16.37
C THR A 256 11.92 -2.70 15.83
N ASN A 257 12.21 -2.90 14.55
CA ASN A 257 13.39 -2.37 13.84
C ASN A 257 13.06 -1.19 12.92
N ARG A 258 11.94 -0.48 13.13
CA ARG A 258 11.45 0.64 12.31
C ARG A 258 12.47 1.73 12.00
N ASP A 259 13.36 2.01 12.96
CA ASP A 259 14.39 3.04 12.77
C ASP A 259 15.42 2.61 11.72
N ALA A 260 15.78 1.33 11.69
CA ALA A 260 16.65 0.78 10.65
C ALA A 260 15.92 0.78 9.29
N VAL A 261 14.64 0.39 9.25
CA VAL A 261 13.82 0.44 8.03
C VAL A 261 13.72 1.86 7.49
N THR A 262 13.47 2.83 8.38
CA THR A 262 13.37 4.25 8.01
C THR A 262 14.69 4.77 7.44
N ARG A 263 15.83 4.47 8.07
CA ARG A 263 17.16 4.82 7.53
C ARG A 263 17.41 4.21 6.16
N ASP A 264 17.14 2.93 6.00
CA ASP A 264 17.31 2.22 4.72
C ASP A 264 16.51 2.87 3.59
N VAL A 265 15.27 3.28 3.87
CA VAL A 265 14.41 3.99 2.90
C VAL A 265 14.98 5.37 2.56
N ILE A 266 15.41 6.13 3.57
CA ILE A 266 16.00 7.46 3.39
C ILE A 266 17.29 7.37 2.59
N GLU A 267 18.21 6.47 2.96
CA GLU A 267 19.48 6.25 2.25
C GLU A 267 19.25 5.83 0.79
N TRP A 268 18.28 4.94 0.55
CA TRP A 268 17.93 4.53 -0.80
C TRP A 268 17.44 5.73 -1.64
N ILE A 269 16.54 6.56 -1.08
CA ILE A 269 16.05 7.77 -1.74
C ILE A 269 17.20 8.73 -2.05
N GLN A 270 18.08 9.01 -1.08
CA GLN A 270 19.21 9.92 -1.24
C GLN A 270 20.17 9.44 -2.35
N ASN A 271 20.44 8.13 -2.41
CA ASN A 271 21.26 7.54 -3.47
C ASN A 271 20.62 7.69 -4.86
N LYS A 272 19.28 7.62 -4.98
CA LYS A 272 18.58 7.81 -6.26
C LYS A 272 18.45 9.28 -6.65
N MET A 273 18.42 10.18 -5.68
CA MET A 273 18.31 11.62 -5.91
C MET A 273 19.67 12.29 -6.17
N GLY A 274 20.77 11.74 -5.64
CA GLY A 274 22.13 12.24 -5.84
C GLY A 274 22.79 11.80 -7.16
N SER A 275 22.13 10.93 -7.91
CA SER A 275 22.62 10.38 -9.20
C SER A 275 21.98 11.07 -10.42
N ALA A 276 21.23 12.17 -10.22
CA ALA A 276 20.54 12.92 -11.27
C ALA A 276 21.28 14.22 -11.65
#